data_092143063688c5e481b36d1fe174970f
#
_entry.id   092143063688c5e481b36d1fe174970f
#
_cell.length_a   1.000
_cell.length_b   1.000
_cell.length_c   1.000
_cell.angle_alpha   90.00
_cell.angle_beta   90.00
_cell.angle_gamma   90.00
#
_symmetry.space_group_name_H-M   'P 1'
#
loop_
_entity.id
_entity.type
_entity.pdbx_description
1 polymer ?
#
loop_
_entity_poly.entity_id
_entity_poly.type
_entity_poly.pdbx_seq_one_letter_code
_entity_poly.pdbx_strand_id
1 'polypeptide(L)'
;GRKVALTDQVPVVSLELNPALCADAKSLATRKGVDQEILCADALTASGHGHVRGRTVFALHACGELHRSLVRNAHTDGAEAYRISPCCYHLGSEDPYQPLSSDASLMLDASALRLAVTELVTAPERDRTRLARDQAWKLGFIALRTEVEGETRRPFRPVPAAWFDGSFDDFCRRLAIREHVRLPANPAWADW
;
A
#
# COMPACT_ATOMS: atom_id res chain seq x y z
N GLY A 1 -16.98 7.53 4.65
CA GLY A 1 -18.02 8.38 5.31
C GLY A 1 -19.27 8.47 4.47
N ARG A 2 -19.23 9.07 3.26
CA ARG A 2 -20.42 9.36 2.45
C ARG A 2 -21.29 8.14 2.16
N LYS A 3 -20.72 6.97 1.86
CA LYS A 3 -21.53 5.76 1.61
C LYS A 3 -22.32 5.36 2.86
N VAL A 4 -21.71 5.42 4.04
CA VAL A 4 -22.41 5.16 5.31
C VAL A 4 -23.54 6.14 5.51
N ALA A 5 -23.30 7.45 5.35
CA ALA A 5 -24.34 8.48 5.47
C ALA A 5 -25.50 8.26 4.51
N LEU A 6 -25.23 7.80 3.27
CA LEU A 6 -26.28 7.52 2.27
C LEU A 6 -27.04 6.23 2.57
N THR A 7 -26.34 5.16 2.95
CA THR A 7 -26.94 3.83 3.11
C THR A 7 -27.68 3.70 4.42
N ASP A 8 -27.06 4.18 5.50
CA ASP A 8 -27.56 3.99 6.86
C ASP A 8 -28.38 5.19 7.36
N GLN A 9 -28.39 6.29 6.58
CA GLN A 9 -29.09 7.55 6.88
C GLN A 9 -28.77 8.11 8.27
N VAL A 10 -27.49 8.03 8.64
CA VAL A 10 -26.97 8.51 9.93
C VAL A 10 -26.01 9.68 9.72
N PRO A 11 -25.93 10.63 10.70
CA PRO A 11 -24.92 11.67 10.69
C PRO A 11 -23.51 11.07 10.72
N VAL A 12 -22.63 11.59 9.88
CA VAL A 12 -21.23 11.12 9.77
C VAL A 12 -20.28 12.27 9.93
N VAL A 13 -19.27 12.11 10.78
CA VAL A 13 -18.10 12.99 10.84
C VAL A 13 -16.94 12.32 10.15
N SER A 14 -16.29 13.02 9.22
CA SER A 14 -15.13 12.53 8.49
C SER A 14 -13.92 13.41 8.79
N LEU A 15 -12.82 12.78 9.16
CA LEU A 15 -11.53 13.42 9.36
C LEU A 15 -10.68 13.22 8.10
N GLU A 16 -10.10 14.30 7.58
CA GLU A 16 -9.21 14.30 6.44
C GLU A 16 -8.10 15.34 6.68
N LEU A 17 -6.86 14.95 6.48
CA LEU A 17 -5.71 15.82 6.71
C LEU A 17 -5.49 16.82 5.57
N ASN A 18 -5.80 16.43 4.34
CA ASN A 18 -5.54 17.25 3.16
C ASN A 18 -6.65 18.28 2.94
N PRO A 19 -6.35 19.61 3.01
CA PRO A 19 -7.36 20.64 2.84
C PRO A 19 -8.10 20.62 1.49
N ALA A 20 -7.41 20.25 0.40
CA ALA A 20 -8.04 20.15 -0.91
C ALA A 20 -9.08 19.00 -0.94
N LEU A 21 -8.72 17.83 -0.37
CA LEU A 21 -9.65 16.71 -0.25
C LEU A 21 -10.82 17.02 0.71
N CYS A 22 -10.59 17.82 1.75
CA CYS A 22 -11.67 18.34 2.61
C CYS A 22 -12.67 19.17 1.83
N ALA A 23 -12.20 20.09 0.98
CA ALA A 23 -13.05 20.94 0.15
C ALA A 23 -13.86 20.10 -0.86
N ASP A 24 -13.22 19.17 -1.53
CA ASP A 24 -13.87 18.25 -2.45
C ASP A 24 -14.93 17.38 -1.77
N ALA A 25 -14.61 16.84 -0.58
CA ALA A 25 -15.53 16.03 0.20
C ALA A 25 -16.76 16.83 0.64
N LYS A 26 -16.59 18.09 1.10
CA LYS A 26 -17.69 19.01 1.44
C LYS A 26 -18.60 19.27 0.24
N SER A 27 -18.01 19.62 -0.92
CA SER A 27 -18.74 19.83 -2.16
C SER A 27 -19.56 18.61 -2.57
N LEU A 28 -18.97 17.41 -2.45
CA LEU A 28 -19.63 16.15 -2.77
C LEU A 28 -20.77 15.80 -1.77
N ALA A 29 -20.60 16.07 -0.48
CA ALA A 29 -21.63 15.86 0.53
C ALA A 29 -22.84 16.76 0.24
N THR A 30 -22.61 18.05 -0.01
CA THR A 30 -23.66 19.01 -0.36
C THR A 30 -24.41 18.61 -1.63
N ARG A 31 -23.70 18.25 -2.70
CA ARG A 31 -24.35 17.81 -3.96
C ARG A 31 -25.19 16.55 -3.81
N LYS A 32 -24.87 15.69 -2.85
CA LYS A 32 -25.61 14.45 -2.59
C LYS A 32 -26.65 14.60 -1.49
N GLY A 33 -26.74 15.75 -0.83
CA GLY A 33 -27.71 16.01 0.24
C GLY A 33 -27.54 15.08 1.43
N VAL A 34 -26.30 14.72 1.79
CA VAL A 34 -26.02 13.80 2.92
C VAL A 34 -25.58 14.57 4.16
N ASP A 35 -25.99 14.08 5.33
CA ASP A 35 -25.55 14.59 6.62
C ASP A 35 -24.12 14.08 6.94
N GLN A 36 -23.16 14.80 6.38
CA GLN A 36 -21.73 14.48 6.54
C GLN A 36 -20.93 15.75 6.86
N GLU A 37 -20.47 15.84 8.08
CA GLU A 37 -19.51 16.87 8.50
C GLU A 37 -18.08 16.45 8.05
N ILE A 38 -17.34 17.38 7.45
CA ILE A 38 -15.94 17.16 7.06
C ILE A 38 -15.04 18.07 7.88
N LEU A 39 -14.19 17.48 8.70
CA LEU A 39 -13.19 18.17 9.52
C LEU A 39 -11.82 18.02 8.87
N CYS A 40 -11.15 19.15 8.61
CA CYS A 40 -9.76 19.14 8.17
C CYS A 40 -8.86 19.00 9.41
N ALA A 41 -8.54 17.76 9.78
CA ALA A 41 -7.81 17.45 10.98
C ALA A 41 -6.96 16.19 10.81
N ASP A 42 -5.84 16.15 11.54
CA ASP A 42 -5.00 14.97 11.64
C ASP A 42 -5.60 13.98 12.63
N ALA A 43 -6.00 12.80 12.14
CA ALA A 43 -6.57 11.72 12.95
C ALA A 43 -5.58 11.12 13.96
N LEU A 44 -4.27 11.38 13.83
CA LEU A 44 -3.24 10.90 14.75
C LEU A 44 -3.02 11.80 15.95
N THR A 45 -3.61 12.99 15.95
CA THR A 45 -3.48 13.94 17.07
C THR A 45 -4.51 13.69 18.17
N ALA A 46 -4.26 14.21 19.37
CA ALA A 46 -5.21 14.14 20.47
C ALA A 46 -6.57 14.79 20.13
N SER A 47 -6.57 15.87 19.33
CA SER A 47 -7.81 16.50 18.86
C SER A 47 -8.56 15.59 17.89
N GLY A 48 -7.88 14.88 16.98
CA GLY A 48 -8.47 13.88 16.10
C GLY A 48 -9.12 12.74 16.88
N HIS A 49 -8.42 12.21 17.88
CA HIS A 49 -8.96 11.17 18.77
C HIS A 49 -10.20 11.61 19.56
N GLY A 50 -10.33 12.90 19.89
CA GLY A 50 -11.51 13.42 20.58
C GLY A 50 -12.83 13.24 19.81
N HIS A 51 -12.76 13.07 18.48
CA HIS A 51 -13.96 12.91 17.66
C HIS A 51 -14.54 11.49 17.63
N VAL A 52 -13.90 10.50 18.24
CA VAL A 52 -14.36 9.09 18.22
C VAL A 52 -15.32 8.75 19.36
N ARG A 53 -15.35 9.50 20.44
CA ARG A 53 -16.13 9.23 21.64
C ARG A 53 -17.63 9.10 21.32
N GLY A 54 -18.25 8.01 21.80
CA GLY A 54 -19.67 7.72 21.58
C GLY A 54 -20.04 7.46 20.12
N ARG A 55 -19.08 7.01 19.29
CA ARG A 55 -19.30 6.76 17.86
C ARG A 55 -18.72 5.43 17.41
N THR A 56 -19.30 4.88 16.37
CA THR A 56 -18.67 3.78 15.61
C THR A 56 -17.68 4.36 14.62
N VAL A 57 -16.43 3.94 14.72
CA VAL A 57 -15.30 4.42 13.90
C VAL A 57 -15.10 3.51 12.70
N PHE A 58 -15.07 4.09 11.50
CA PHE A 58 -14.74 3.41 10.25
C PHE A 58 -13.42 3.93 9.71
N ALA A 59 -12.43 3.05 9.56
CA ALA A 59 -11.13 3.38 9.00
C ALA A 59 -10.76 2.38 7.89
N LEU A 60 -11.19 2.67 6.66
CA LEU A 60 -10.81 1.92 5.47
C LEU A 60 -9.47 2.42 4.97
N HIS A 61 -8.61 1.50 4.53
CA HIS A 61 -7.23 1.81 4.16
C HIS A 61 -6.49 2.55 5.28
N ALA A 62 -6.65 2.07 6.51
CA ALA A 62 -5.95 2.61 7.67
C ALA A 62 -4.45 2.27 7.58
N CYS A 63 -3.71 3.06 6.79
CA CYS A 63 -2.31 2.81 6.48
C CYS A 63 -1.40 3.15 7.66
N GLY A 64 -0.35 2.35 7.80
CA GLY A 64 0.74 2.62 8.71
C GLY A 64 0.30 2.90 10.15
N GLU A 65 0.71 4.02 10.69
CA GLU A 65 0.45 4.36 12.10
C GLU A 65 -1.04 4.63 12.40
N LEU A 66 -1.89 4.91 11.42
CA LEU A 66 -3.30 5.20 11.67
C LEU A 66 -4.03 4.04 12.36
N HIS A 67 -3.93 2.81 11.83
CA HIS A 67 -4.59 1.67 12.47
C HIS A 67 -3.95 1.34 13.83
N ARG A 68 -2.64 1.50 13.97
CA ARG A 68 -1.92 1.27 15.24
C ARG A 68 -2.37 2.23 16.32
N SER A 69 -2.51 3.51 15.99
CA SER A 69 -2.99 4.54 16.90
C SER A 69 -4.43 4.28 17.35
N LEU A 70 -5.33 3.92 16.42
CA LEU A 70 -6.71 3.57 16.76
C LEU A 70 -6.77 2.37 17.72
N VAL A 71 -5.99 1.31 17.46
CA VAL A 71 -5.96 0.14 18.36
C VAL A 71 -5.39 0.46 19.72
N ARG A 72 -4.30 1.25 19.81
CA ARG A 72 -3.70 1.65 21.11
C ARG A 72 -4.66 2.46 21.98
N ASN A 73 -5.46 3.32 21.38
CA ASN A 73 -6.34 4.23 22.10
C ASN A 73 -7.74 3.65 22.36
N ALA A 74 -8.09 2.52 21.74
CA ALA A 74 -9.44 1.95 21.75
C ALA A 74 -10.04 1.73 23.14
N HIS A 75 -9.22 1.49 24.17
CA HIS A 75 -9.69 1.26 25.53
C HIS A 75 -9.94 2.56 26.34
N THR A 76 -9.45 3.72 25.86
CA THR A 76 -9.52 5.00 26.57
C THR A 76 -10.28 6.09 25.85
N ASP A 77 -10.43 6.01 24.53
CA ASP A 77 -11.01 7.09 23.73
C ASP A 77 -12.54 7.14 23.77
N GLY A 78 -13.17 6.07 24.26
CA GLY A 78 -14.62 6.02 24.46
C GLY A 78 -15.43 5.82 23.18
N ALA A 79 -14.83 5.32 22.13
CA ALA A 79 -15.56 4.88 20.95
C ALA A 79 -16.47 3.68 21.28
N GLU A 80 -17.63 3.58 20.64
CA GLU A 80 -18.56 2.46 20.80
C GLU A 80 -18.09 1.21 20.09
N ALA A 81 -17.52 1.36 18.88
CA ALA A 81 -17.01 0.26 18.10
C ALA A 81 -16.00 0.74 17.05
N TYR A 82 -15.14 -0.17 16.61
CA TYR A 82 -14.19 0.03 15.53
C TYR A 82 -14.42 -0.95 14.38
N ARG A 83 -14.38 -0.43 13.16
CA ARG A 83 -14.37 -1.19 11.91
C ARG A 83 -13.18 -0.74 11.09
N ILE A 84 -12.05 -1.43 11.27
CA ILE A 84 -10.77 -1.07 10.68
C ILE A 84 -10.41 -2.08 9.59
N SER A 85 -10.05 -1.57 8.41
CA SER A 85 -9.40 -2.35 7.35
C SER A 85 -7.97 -1.84 7.20
N PRO A 86 -6.99 -2.44 7.89
CA PRO A 86 -5.62 -2.00 7.83
C PRO A 86 -4.99 -2.38 6.49
N CYS A 87 -4.06 -1.56 6.05
CA CYS A 87 -3.22 -1.82 4.88
C CYS A 87 -1.88 -1.12 5.03
N CYS A 88 -0.97 -1.33 4.08
CA CYS A 88 0.33 -0.64 4.03
C CYS A 88 1.08 -0.64 5.37
N TYR A 89 1.21 -1.81 5.97
CA TYR A 89 1.87 -2.00 7.28
C TYR A 89 3.31 -1.48 7.32
N HIS A 90 3.96 -1.39 6.15
CA HIS A 90 5.32 -0.87 5.99
C HIS A 90 5.43 0.66 6.12
N LEU A 91 4.31 1.39 6.10
CA LEU A 91 4.33 2.85 6.24
C LEU A 91 4.34 3.25 7.72
N GLY A 92 5.33 4.04 8.13
CA GLY A 92 5.45 4.53 9.49
C GLY A 92 5.78 3.46 10.54
N SER A 93 6.09 2.22 10.13
CA SER A 93 6.55 1.19 11.06
C SER A 93 8.06 1.27 11.24
N GLU A 94 8.52 0.86 12.42
CA GLU A 94 9.93 0.63 12.70
C GLU A 94 10.45 -0.57 11.89
N ASP A 95 11.75 -0.62 11.64
CA ASP A 95 12.41 -1.76 11.01
C ASP A 95 13.44 -2.35 12.00
N PRO A 96 13.21 -3.54 12.55
CA PRO A 96 12.10 -4.48 12.28
C PRO A 96 10.76 -4.02 12.88
N TYR A 97 9.66 -4.51 12.29
CA TYR A 97 8.30 -4.23 12.74
C TYR A 97 8.09 -4.61 14.22
N GLN A 98 7.55 -3.68 14.99
CA GLN A 98 7.20 -3.91 16.39
C GLN A 98 5.70 -4.24 16.51
N PRO A 99 5.32 -5.49 16.87
CA PRO A 99 3.93 -5.86 17.07
C PRO A 99 3.26 -5.03 18.18
N LEU A 100 1.94 -4.82 18.09
CA LEU A 100 1.17 -4.22 19.18
C LEU A 100 0.87 -5.19 20.31
N SER A 101 0.82 -6.49 20.02
CA SER A 101 0.63 -7.53 21.02
C SER A 101 1.97 -7.92 21.64
N SER A 102 2.00 -8.00 22.97
CA SER A 102 3.15 -8.51 23.74
C SER A 102 3.41 -10.00 23.48
N ASP A 103 2.38 -10.74 23.05
CA ASP A 103 2.46 -12.19 22.82
C ASP A 103 2.96 -12.54 21.41
N ALA A 104 3.09 -11.53 20.54
CA ALA A 104 3.58 -11.73 19.19
C ALA A 104 5.11 -11.68 19.15
N SER A 105 5.73 -12.80 18.73
CA SER A 105 7.18 -12.92 18.55
C SER A 105 7.63 -12.82 17.09
N LEU A 106 6.75 -12.34 16.21
CA LEU A 106 6.99 -12.30 14.77
C LEU A 106 7.97 -11.20 14.41
N MET A 107 9.07 -11.53 13.77
CA MET A 107 10.06 -10.61 13.24
C MET A 107 9.79 -10.38 11.76
N LEU A 108 9.34 -9.18 11.39
CA LEU A 108 9.09 -8.77 10.01
C LEU A 108 9.94 -7.55 9.68
N ASP A 109 10.65 -7.63 8.57
CA ASP A 109 11.33 -6.49 7.98
C ASP A 109 10.40 -5.69 7.04
N ALA A 110 10.87 -4.54 6.58
CA ALA A 110 10.13 -3.71 5.65
C ALA A 110 9.77 -4.41 4.32
N SER A 111 10.56 -5.39 3.89
CA SER A 111 10.29 -6.18 2.68
C SER A 111 9.13 -7.15 2.90
N ALA A 112 9.14 -7.87 4.02
CA ALA A 112 8.05 -8.78 4.39
C ALA A 112 6.73 -8.03 4.57
N LEU A 113 6.73 -6.84 5.18
CA LEU A 113 5.54 -6.00 5.34
C LEU A 113 4.92 -5.55 4.01
N ARG A 114 5.72 -5.40 2.96
CA ARG A 114 5.22 -5.04 1.62
C ARG A 114 4.43 -6.15 0.94
N LEU A 115 4.62 -7.40 1.34
CA LEU A 115 3.83 -8.52 0.80
C LEU A 115 2.34 -8.35 1.06
N ALA A 116 1.95 -7.73 2.16
CA ALA A 116 0.55 -7.48 2.53
C ALA A 116 -0.18 -6.53 1.55
N VAL A 117 0.55 -5.73 0.77
CA VAL A 117 -0.02 -4.79 -0.22
C VAL A 117 0.12 -5.28 -1.66
N THR A 118 0.60 -6.51 -1.84
CA THR A 118 0.73 -7.11 -3.17
C THR A 118 -0.58 -7.81 -3.52
N GLU A 119 -1.39 -7.22 -4.38
CA GLU A 119 -2.73 -7.71 -4.76
C GLU A 119 -2.72 -9.00 -5.63
N LEU A 120 -1.77 -9.90 -5.42
CA LEU A 120 -1.66 -11.12 -6.23
C LEU A 120 -2.76 -12.14 -5.96
N VAL A 121 -3.34 -12.14 -4.75
CA VAL A 121 -4.27 -13.18 -4.31
C VAL A 121 -5.70 -12.97 -4.84
N THR A 122 -6.13 -11.73 -5.00
CA THR A 122 -7.50 -11.37 -5.41
C THR A 122 -7.63 -10.96 -6.87
N ALA A 123 -6.50 -10.83 -7.59
CA ALA A 123 -6.50 -10.43 -8.98
C ALA A 123 -7.09 -11.54 -9.89
N PRO A 124 -7.79 -11.18 -11.00
CA PRO A 124 -8.20 -12.13 -12.03
C PRO A 124 -7.01 -12.96 -12.54
N GLU A 125 -7.26 -14.19 -12.97
CA GLU A 125 -6.21 -15.11 -13.42
C GLU A 125 -5.32 -14.50 -14.51
N ARG A 126 -5.91 -13.77 -15.46
CA ARG A 126 -5.18 -13.05 -16.51
C ARG A 126 -4.16 -12.07 -15.91
N ASP A 127 -4.54 -11.33 -14.89
CA ASP A 127 -3.66 -10.34 -14.25
C ASP A 127 -2.59 -11.03 -13.41
N ARG A 128 -2.92 -12.14 -12.76
CA ARG A 128 -1.94 -12.96 -12.03
C ARG A 128 -0.88 -13.53 -12.97
N THR A 129 -1.30 -14.08 -14.12
CA THR A 129 -0.38 -14.62 -15.13
C THR A 129 0.54 -13.53 -15.67
N ARG A 130 -0.01 -12.34 -15.99
CA ARG A 130 0.79 -11.19 -16.44
C ARG A 130 1.80 -10.77 -15.38
N LEU A 131 1.36 -10.60 -14.14
CA LEU A 131 2.24 -10.21 -13.04
C LEU A 131 3.32 -11.25 -12.76
N ALA A 132 2.98 -12.54 -12.82
CA ALA A 132 3.95 -13.63 -12.66
C ALA A 132 5.02 -13.58 -13.75
N ARG A 133 4.63 -13.38 -15.01
CA ARG A 133 5.56 -13.20 -16.13
C ARG A 133 6.47 -11.99 -15.90
N ASP A 134 5.89 -10.83 -15.57
CA ASP A 134 6.62 -9.59 -15.38
C ASP A 134 7.63 -9.69 -14.22
N GLN A 135 7.28 -10.44 -13.15
CA GLN A 135 8.19 -10.75 -12.06
C GLN A 135 9.28 -11.74 -12.48
N ALA A 136 8.92 -12.81 -13.21
CA ALA A 136 9.89 -13.77 -13.73
C ALA A 136 10.95 -13.08 -14.61
N TRP A 137 10.54 -12.16 -15.48
CA TRP A 137 11.46 -11.40 -16.32
C TRP A 137 12.40 -10.50 -15.52
N LYS A 138 11.90 -9.85 -14.47
CA LYS A 138 12.75 -9.05 -13.56
C LYS A 138 13.77 -9.93 -12.83
N LEU A 139 13.35 -11.09 -12.33
CA LEU A 139 14.22 -12.03 -11.65
C LEU A 139 15.28 -12.63 -12.61
N GLY A 140 14.89 -12.99 -13.82
CA GLY A 140 15.80 -13.44 -14.86
C GLY A 140 16.87 -12.38 -15.19
N PHE A 141 16.48 -11.11 -15.32
CA PHE A 141 17.46 -10.04 -15.51
C PHE A 141 18.38 -9.84 -14.30
N ILE A 142 17.87 -9.99 -13.07
CA ILE A 142 18.70 -9.92 -11.85
C ILE A 142 19.73 -11.04 -11.87
N ALA A 143 19.31 -12.28 -12.21
CA ALA A 143 20.20 -13.43 -12.29
C ALA A 143 21.29 -13.20 -13.35
N LEU A 144 20.91 -12.77 -14.56
CA LEU A 144 21.83 -12.41 -15.64
C LEU A 144 22.84 -11.32 -15.21
N ARG A 145 22.35 -10.26 -14.57
CA ARG A 145 23.21 -9.20 -14.04
C ARG A 145 24.20 -9.72 -12.99
N THR A 146 23.72 -10.59 -12.10
CA THR A 146 24.56 -11.18 -11.05
C THR A 146 25.66 -12.05 -11.64
N GLU A 147 25.37 -12.78 -12.71
CA GLU A 147 26.40 -13.57 -13.41
C GLU A 147 27.46 -12.70 -14.08
N VAL A 148 27.05 -11.59 -14.68
CA VAL A 148 27.95 -10.70 -15.42
C VAL A 148 28.76 -9.77 -14.51
N GLU A 149 28.16 -9.23 -13.47
CA GLU A 149 28.75 -8.19 -12.62
C GLU A 149 29.16 -8.69 -11.23
N GLY A 150 28.82 -9.95 -10.89
CA GLY A 150 28.90 -10.47 -9.53
C GLY A 150 27.70 -10.04 -8.67
N GLU A 151 27.68 -10.45 -7.41
CA GLU A 151 26.56 -10.18 -6.51
C GLU A 151 26.44 -8.67 -6.24
N THR A 152 25.37 -8.06 -6.77
CA THR A 152 25.05 -6.65 -6.56
C THR A 152 23.66 -6.53 -5.97
N ARG A 153 23.54 -5.90 -4.79
CA ARG A 153 22.25 -5.57 -4.16
C ARG A 153 21.64 -4.27 -4.70
N ARG A 154 21.88 -3.95 -5.97
CA ARG A 154 21.37 -2.72 -6.58
C ARG A 154 19.87 -2.86 -6.89
N PRO A 155 19.00 -2.02 -6.29
CA PRO A 155 17.57 -2.11 -6.51
C PRO A 155 17.20 -1.72 -7.94
N PHE A 156 16.08 -2.26 -8.43
CA PHE A 156 15.49 -1.84 -9.68
C PHE A 156 14.75 -0.52 -9.57
N ARG A 157 14.91 0.35 -10.54
CA ARG A 157 13.92 1.40 -10.79
C ARG A 157 12.65 0.78 -11.39
N PRO A 158 11.47 1.40 -11.18
CA PRO A 158 10.24 0.95 -11.83
C PRO A 158 10.42 0.78 -13.34
N VAL A 159 9.95 -0.34 -13.86
CA VAL A 159 10.03 -0.67 -15.29
C VAL A 159 8.70 -0.31 -15.95
N PRO A 160 8.68 0.43 -17.08
CA PRO A 160 7.47 0.73 -17.82
C PRO A 160 6.74 -0.55 -18.26
N ALA A 161 5.40 -0.59 -18.13
CA ALA A 161 4.60 -1.75 -18.48
C ALA A 161 4.81 -2.18 -19.96
N ALA A 162 4.95 -1.22 -20.88
CA ALA A 162 5.20 -1.47 -22.30
C ALA A 162 6.51 -2.24 -22.59
N TRP A 163 7.42 -2.37 -21.62
CA TRP A 163 8.63 -3.16 -21.84
C TRP A 163 8.38 -4.66 -21.73
N PHE A 164 7.23 -5.06 -21.19
CA PHE A 164 6.82 -6.47 -21.11
C PHE A 164 5.93 -6.90 -22.29
N ASP A 165 5.69 -6.04 -23.27
CA ASP A 165 4.87 -6.35 -24.46
C ASP A 165 5.65 -7.11 -25.55
N GLY A 166 6.99 -7.13 -25.46
CA GLY A 166 7.89 -7.80 -26.40
C GLY A 166 8.35 -9.18 -25.94
N SER A 167 9.59 -9.52 -26.29
CA SER A 167 10.29 -10.72 -25.82
C SER A 167 11.11 -10.46 -24.56
N PHE A 168 11.49 -11.53 -23.86
CA PHE A 168 12.41 -11.45 -22.73
C PHE A 168 13.79 -10.88 -23.15
N ASP A 169 14.26 -11.24 -24.33
CA ASP A 169 15.48 -10.69 -24.95
C ASP A 169 15.38 -9.15 -25.09
N ASP A 170 14.31 -8.65 -25.72
CA ASP A 170 14.09 -7.21 -25.88
C ASP A 170 14.03 -6.49 -24.52
N PHE A 171 13.33 -7.07 -23.57
CA PHE A 171 13.24 -6.57 -22.20
C PHE A 171 14.64 -6.45 -21.57
N CYS A 172 15.44 -7.52 -21.65
CA CYS A 172 16.79 -7.55 -21.07
C CYS A 172 17.72 -6.56 -21.75
N ARG A 173 17.66 -6.40 -23.06
CA ARG A 173 18.50 -5.42 -23.80
C ARG A 173 18.17 -3.99 -23.40
N ARG A 174 16.88 -3.63 -23.33
CA ARG A 174 16.43 -2.28 -22.89
C ARG A 174 16.87 -2.02 -21.46
N LEU A 175 16.71 -3.00 -20.59
CA LEU A 175 17.04 -2.85 -19.18
C LEU A 175 18.56 -2.77 -18.97
N ALA A 176 19.34 -3.54 -19.71
CA ALA A 176 20.80 -3.49 -19.68
C ALA A 176 21.34 -2.12 -20.09
N ILE A 177 20.79 -1.51 -21.15
CA ILE A 177 21.16 -0.15 -21.56
C ILE A 177 20.86 0.84 -20.42
N ARG A 178 19.66 0.78 -19.86
CA ARG A 178 19.24 1.69 -18.79
C ARG A 178 20.06 1.55 -17.51
N GLU A 179 20.38 0.32 -17.14
CA GLU A 179 21.10 0.00 -15.89
C GLU A 179 22.64 -0.06 -16.09
N HIS A 180 23.12 0.20 -17.33
CA HIS A 180 24.52 0.16 -17.70
C HIS A 180 25.18 -1.22 -17.48
N VAL A 181 24.42 -2.29 -17.71
CA VAL A 181 24.88 -3.69 -17.62
C VAL A 181 25.43 -4.13 -18.98
N ARG A 182 26.63 -4.72 -19.02
CA ARG A 182 27.22 -5.26 -20.24
C ARG A 182 26.73 -6.69 -20.45
N LEU A 183 25.81 -6.91 -21.40
CA LEU A 183 25.32 -8.25 -21.75
C LEU A 183 26.41 -9.08 -22.44
N PRO A 184 26.39 -10.41 -22.27
CA PRO A 184 27.19 -11.33 -23.08
C PRO A 184 26.88 -11.18 -24.58
N ALA A 185 27.82 -11.51 -25.44
CA ALA A 185 27.64 -11.40 -26.90
C ALA A 185 26.51 -12.30 -27.42
N ASN A 186 26.36 -13.50 -26.87
CA ASN A 186 25.32 -14.47 -27.18
C ASN A 186 24.72 -15.04 -25.88
N PRO A 187 23.78 -14.35 -25.26
CA PRO A 187 23.12 -14.87 -24.06
C PRO A 187 22.26 -16.07 -24.45
N ALA A 188 22.33 -17.15 -23.67
CA ALA A 188 21.40 -18.28 -23.78
C ALA A 188 20.08 -17.92 -23.10
N TRP A 189 19.23 -17.16 -23.78
CA TRP A 189 17.99 -16.59 -23.20
C TRP A 189 17.03 -17.62 -22.61
N ALA A 190 17.12 -18.87 -23.04
CA ALA A 190 16.29 -19.95 -22.51
C ALA A 190 16.70 -20.41 -21.10
N ASP A 191 17.86 -20.00 -20.63
CA ASP A 191 18.43 -20.41 -19.34
C ASP A 191 18.09 -19.40 -18.21
N TRP A 192 17.44 -18.28 -18.57
CA TRP A 192 17.04 -17.19 -17.66
C TRP A 192 15.53 -17.06 -17.55
#